data_537401ea872e8aa126fbc44008ea3299
#
_entry.id   537401ea872e8aa126fbc44008ea3299
#
_cell.length_a   1.000
_cell.length_b   1.000
_cell.length_c   1.000
_cell.angle_alpha   90.00
_cell.angle_beta   90.00
_cell.angle_gamma   90.00
#
_symmetry.space_group_name_H-M   'P 1'
#
loop_
_entity.id
_entity.type
_entity.pdbx_description
1 polymer ?
#
loop_
_entity_poly.entity_id
_entity_poly.type
_entity_poly.pdbx_seq_one_letter_code
_entity_poly.pdbx_strand_id
1 'polypeptide(L)'
;MNYRCPTIIRRGFTLVELLVVIAIIGVLIALLLPAVQQAREAARRTQCINNLKQVGLAVHNFHDTNGELPPSRVQYEYLGWSALLLPFMEQNNLYDQIDLIKKYKDQTTAVQQTSVPGYVCPSRHKEGDLTQVVQAINVNNGAVWDYATVSGPSGDNSIIRQARKEKGMLVVADGNKDKYSSQTNFASINDGLTNTIMIGERHVQITKLRDETTGHDGPILSGWAYTTMRAAGPDYPLATSVRDDVDGVDYLVFGSFHPGTVNFVMGDGSVRPIQVNIDEINLGRLANREDGQVINSGF
;
A
#
# COMPACT_ATOMS: atom_id res chain seq x y z
N MET A 1 -32.48 -4.90 -74.49
CA MET A 1 -31.52 -4.14 -73.71
C MET A 1 -30.63 -5.12 -72.99
N ASN A 2 -29.39 -5.33 -73.47
CA ASN A 2 -28.43 -6.25 -72.88
C ASN A 2 -27.57 -5.48 -71.89
N TYR A 3 -27.79 -5.65 -70.56
CA TYR A 3 -26.90 -5.13 -69.52
C TYR A 3 -25.64 -6.03 -69.39
N ARG A 4 -24.49 -5.53 -69.81
CA ARG A 4 -23.20 -6.15 -69.55
C ARG A 4 -22.82 -5.82 -68.15
N CYS A 5 -22.73 -6.86 -67.26
CA CYS A 5 -22.20 -6.75 -65.95
C CYS A 5 -20.68 -6.46 -66.02
N PRO A 6 -20.14 -5.44 -65.33
CA PRO A 6 -18.72 -5.18 -65.38
C PRO A 6 -17.97 -6.31 -64.63
N THR A 7 -17.01 -6.91 -65.32
CA THR A 7 -16.13 -7.94 -64.79
C THR A 7 -15.18 -7.27 -63.82
N ILE A 8 -15.39 -7.46 -62.46
CA ILE A 8 -14.47 -6.99 -61.44
C ILE A 8 -13.22 -7.87 -61.53
N ILE A 9 -12.11 -7.33 -62.00
CA ILE A 9 -10.80 -7.98 -61.99
C ILE A 9 -10.34 -8.01 -60.53
N ARG A 10 -10.45 -9.18 -59.89
CA ARG A 10 -9.86 -9.42 -58.55
C ARG A 10 -8.35 -9.52 -58.73
N ARG A 11 -7.61 -8.52 -58.27
CA ARG A 11 -6.16 -8.61 -58.19
C ARG A 11 -5.81 -9.65 -57.12
N GLY A 12 -5.10 -10.71 -57.49
CA GLY A 12 -4.57 -11.70 -56.55
C GLY A 12 -3.47 -11.09 -55.71
N PHE A 13 -3.47 -11.39 -54.44
CA PHE A 13 -2.43 -10.97 -53.51
C PHE A 13 -1.22 -11.90 -53.65
N THR A 14 -0.01 -11.35 -53.80
CA THR A 14 1.21 -12.14 -53.94
C THR A 14 1.76 -12.57 -52.58
N LEU A 15 2.45 -13.71 -52.49
CA LEU A 15 3.08 -14.21 -51.28
C LEU A 15 4.09 -13.20 -50.72
N VAL A 16 4.80 -12.48 -51.59
CA VAL A 16 5.77 -11.45 -51.22
C VAL A 16 5.10 -10.25 -50.54
N GLU A 17 3.98 -9.76 -51.10
CA GLU A 17 3.22 -8.66 -50.46
C GLU A 17 2.74 -9.02 -49.09
N LEU A 18 2.26 -10.25 -48.88
CA LEU A 18 1.85 -10.73 -47.56
C LEU A 18 3.04 -10.80 -46.61
N LEU A 19 4.18 -11.34 -47.08
CA LEU A 19 5.38 -11.51 -46.22
C LEU A 19 5.96 -10.16 -45.78
N VAL A 20 6.00 -9.17 -46.65
CA VAL A 20 6.46 -7.81 -46.31
C VAL A 20 5.55 -7.16 -45.28
N VAL A 21 4.22 -7.31 -45.41
CA VAL A 21 3.26 -6.73 -44.47
C VAL A 21 3.44 -7.35 -43.06
N ILE A 22 3.52 -8.70 -42.98
CA ILE A 22 3.72 -9.34 -41.66
C ILE A 22 5.08 -9.00 -41.06
N ALA A 23 6.13 -8.82 -41.86
CA ALA A 23 7.43 -8.39 -41.39
C ALA A 23 7.39 -6.98 -40.78
N ILE A 24 6.72 -6.03 -41.50
CA ILE A 24 6.56 -4.65 -40.98
C ILE A 24 5.73 -4.64 -39.71
N ILE A 25 4.60 -5.36 -39.64
CA ILE A 25 3.77 -5.48 -38.44
C ILE A 25 4.58 -6.08 -37.30
N GLY A 26 5.37 -7.12 -37.55
CA GLY A 26 6.23 -7.76 -36.55
C GLY A 26 7.24 -6.79 -35.93
N VAL A 27 7.91 -5.99 -36.79
CA VAL A 27 8.84 -4.96 -36.31
C VAL A 27 8.13 -3.88 -35.49
N LEU A 28 6.99 -3.39 -35.96
CA LEU A 28 6.22 -2.38 -35.23
C LEU A 28 5.75 -2.88 -33.87
N ILE A 29 5.22 -4.11 -33.79
CA ILE A 29 4.81 -4.72 -32.51
C ILE A 29 6.01 -4.90 -31.58
N ALA A 30 7.14 -5.38 -32.09
CA ALA A 30 8.36 -5.60 -31.28
C ALA A 30 8.86 -4.30 -30.65
N LEU A 31 8.74 -3.17 -31.33
CA LEU A 31 9.14 -1.86 -30.82
C LEU A 31 8.08 -1.22 -29.90
N LEU A 32 6.79 -1.39 -30.22
CA LEU A 32 5.70 -0.75 -29.47
C LEU A 32 5.39 -1.47 -28.15
N LEU A 33 5.48 -2.81 -28.11
CA LEU A 33 5.07 -3.58 -26.93
C LEU A 33 5.85 -3.19 -25.66
N PRO A 34 7.20 -3.09 -25.65
CA PRO A 34 7.95 -2.64 -24.49
C PRO A 34 7.60 -1.21 -24.06
N ALA A 35 7.46 -0.30 -25.02
CA ALA A 35 7.13 1.10 -24.74
C ALA A 35 5.73 1.24 -24.09
N VAL A 36 4.74 0.51 -24.59
CA VAL A 36 3.39 0.49 -24.01
C VAL A 36 3.39 -0.07 -22.60
N GLN A 37 4.17 -1.13 -22.31
CA GLN A 37 4.25 -1.69 -20.96
C GLN A 37 4.92 -0.72 -19.98
N GLN A 38 5.97 -0.04 -20.39
CA GLN A 38 6.62 1.00 -19.58
C GLN A 38 5.66 2.16 -19.29
N ALA A 39 4.94 2.64 -20.30
CA ALA A 39 3.94 3.70 -20.12
C ALA A 39 2.82 3.29 -19.16
N ARG A 40 2.33 2.06 -19.26
CA ARG A 40 1.32 1.51 -18.34
C ARG A 40 1.83 1.44 -16.90
N GLU A 41 3.07 0.98 -16.70
CA GLU A 41 3.65 0.91 -15.35
C GLU A 41 3.88 2.31 -14.76
N ALA A 42 4.34 3.26 -15.55
CA ALA A 42 4.46 4.66 -15.12
C ALA A 42 3.09 5.24 -14.70
N ALA A 43 2.02 4.94 -15.44
CA ALA A 43 0.67 5.36 -15.08
C ALA A 43 0.20 4.71 -13.76
N ARG A 44 0.42 3.40 -13.57
CA ARG A 44 0.09 2.71 -12.31
C ARG A 44 0.87 3.28 -11.13
N ARG A 45 2.17 3.55 -11.29
CA ARG A 45 2.99 4.19 -10.26
C ARG A 45 2.45 5.58 -9.88
N THR A 46 2.07 6.38 -10.87
CA THR A 46 1.44 7.68 -10.61
C THR A 46 0.14 7.54 -9.82
N GLN A 47 -0.66 6.53 -10.12
CA GLN A 47 -1.88 6.25 -9.37
C GLN A 47 -1.57 5.84 -7.92
N CYS A 48 -0.57 4.99 -7.65
CA CYS A 48 -0.16 4.62 -6.29
C CYS A 48 0.34 5.85 -5.50
N ILE A 49 1.08 6.76 -6.14
CA ILE A 49 1.50 8.03 -5.54
C ILE A 49 0.29 8.89 -5.18
N ASN A 50 -0.70 8.99 -6.08
CA ASN A 50 -1.91 9.77 -5.81
C ASN A 50 -2.74 9.14 -4.69
N ASN A 51 -2.86 7.82 -4.63
CA ASN A 51 -3.54 7.11 -3.54
C ASN A 51 -2.86 7.42 -2.20
N LEU A 52 -1.53 7.31 -2.13
CA LEU A 52 -0.75 7.68 -0.94
C LEU A 52 -0.96 9.14 -0.57
N LYS A 53 -1.01 10.05 -1.55
CA LYS A 53 -1.28 11.48 -1.30
C LYS A 53 -2.66 11.70 -0.69
N GLN A 54 -3.68 11.00 -1.17
CA GLN A 54 -5.03 11.04 -0.59
C GLN A 54 -5.05 10.50 0.85
N VAL A 55 -4.35 9.39 1.11
CA VAL A 55 -4.19 8.84 2.46
C VAL A 55 -3.50 9.84 3.39
N GLY A 56 -2.41 10.47 2.94
CA GLY A 56 -1.72 11.52 3.70
C GLY A 56 -2.63 12.70 4.04
N LEU A 57 -3.40 13.18 3.06
CA LEU A 57 -4.38 14.25 3.27
C LEU A 57 -5.49 13.83 4.25
N ALA A 58 -5.95 12.57 4.17
CA ALA A 58 -6.95 12.04 5.10
C ALA A 58 -6.42 12.02 6.56
N VAL A 59 -5.13 11.71 6.77
CA VAL A 59 -4.50 11.78 8.11
C VAL A 59 -4.47 13.23 8.62
N HIS A 60 -4.13 14.20 7.78
CA HIS A 60 -4.14 15.62 8.17
C HIS A 60 -5.57 16.08 8.53
N ASN A 61 -6.56 15.76 7.71
CA ASN A 61 -7.97 16.09 7.99
C ASN A 61 -8.48 15.40 9.26
N PHE A 62 -8.06 14.16 9.52
CA PHE A 62 -8.37 13.47 10.78
C PHE A 62 -7.77 14.23 11.97
N HIS A 63 -6.49 14.62 11.89
CA HIS A 63 -5.82 15.39 12.92
C HIS A 63 -6.49 16.75 13.16
N ASP A 64 -6.85 17.47 12.10
CA ASP A 64 -7.52 18.77 12.22
C ASP A 64 -8.88 18.67 12.92
N THR A 65 -9.56 17.54 12.74
CA THR A 65 -10.88 17.28 13.34
C THR A 65 -10.77 16.80 14.77
N ASN A 66 -9.80 15.93 15.07
CA ASN A 66 -9.72 15.23 16.36
C ASN A 66 -8.64 15.80 17.30
N GLY A 67 -7.74 16.65 16.81
CA GLY A 67 -6.60 17.21 17.58
C GLY A 67 -5.44 16.25 17.81
N GLU A 68 -5.52 15.03 17.27
CA GLU A 68 -4.50 13.99 17.37
C GLU A 68 -4.39 13.17 16.10
N LEU A 69 -3.27 12.49 15.89
CA LEU A 69 -3.10 11.57 14.76
C LEU A 69 -3.96 10.31 14.94
N PRO A 70 -4.41 9.68 13.85
CA PRO A 70 -5.11 8.40 13.97
C PRO A 70 -4.19 7.35 14.57
N PRO A 71 -4.68 6.48 15.47
CA PRO A 71 -3.88 5.37 15.95
C PRO A 71 -3.64 4.38 14.81
N SER A 72 -2.47 3.74 14.80
CA SER A 72 -2.13 2.67 13.84
C SER A 72 -3.16 1.53 13.88
N ARG A 73 -3.71 1.29 15.05
CA ARG A 73 -4.86 0.41 15.31
C ARG A 73 -5.53 0.78 16.64
N VAL A 74 -6.79 0.46 16.73
CA VAL A 74 -7.57 0.68 17.96
C VAL A 74 -7.16 -0.29 19.06
N GLN A 75 -7.13 -1.56 18.73
CA GLN A 75 -6.72 -2.66 19.60
C GLN A 75 -6.46 -3.90 18.75
N TYR A 76 -5.77 -4.89 19.33
CA TYR A 76 -5.56 -6.19 18.70
C TYR A 76 -6.91 -6.84 18.32
N GLU A 77 -7.02 -7.34 17.08
CA GLU A 77 -8.23 -7.91 16.47
C GLU A 77 -9.38 -6.92 16.17
N TYR A 78 -9.31 -5.67 16.62
CA TYR A 78 -10.32 -4.65 16.31
C TYR A 78 -10.05 -4.04 14.92
N LEU A 79 -10.14 -2.74 14.80
CA LEU A 79 -9.97 -2.05 13.52
C LEU A 79 -8.62 -1.33 13.44
N GLY A 80 -8.12 -1.17 12.23
CA GLY A 80 -6.90 -0.42 11.92
C GLY A 80 -7.19 1.05 11.59
N TRP A 81 -6.13 1.82 11.40
CA TRP A 81 -6.16 3.22 10.98
C TRP A 81 -6.97 3.44 9.71
N SER A 82 -6.96 2.47 8.80
CA SER A 82 -7.68 2.50 7.54
C SER A 82 -9.20 2.70 7.71
N ALA A 83 -9.78 2.11 8.76
CA ALA A 83 -11.20 2.29 9.06
C ALA A 83 -11.51 3.72 9.54
N LEU A 84 -10.61 4.30 10.34
CA LEU A 84 -10.80 5.64 10.90
C LEU A 84 -10.66 6.75 9.86
N LEU A 85 -9.93 6.50 8.78
CA LEU A 85 -9.74 7.47 7.70
C LEU A 85 -10.84 7.45 6.63
N LEU A 86 -11.74 6.47 6.63
CA LEU A 86 -12.79 6.35 5.60
C LEU A 86 -13.62 7.63 5.40
N PRO A 87 -14.05 8.36 6.46
CA PRO A 87 -14.80 9.61 6.28
C PRO A 87 -14.00 10.69 5.54
N PHE A 88 -12.68 10.70 5.71
CA PHE A 88 -11.76 11.65 5.09
C PHE A 88 -11.27 11.22 3.70
N MET A 89 -11.72 10.04 3.24
CA MET A 89 -11.48 9.46 1.92
C MET A 89 -12.76 9.30 1.09
N GLU A 90 -13.79 10.09 1.40
CA GLU A 90 -15.09 10.05 0.73
C GLU A 90 -15.80 8.68 0.81
N GLN A 91 -15.49 7.88 1.83
CA GLN A 91 -16.04 6.55 2.07
C GLN A 91 -17.05 6.52 3.24
N ASN A 92 -17.86 7.57 3.39
CA ASN A 92 -18.86 7.65 4.48
C ASN A 92 -19.84 6.48 4.45
N ASN A 93 -20.29 6.07 3.27
CA ASN A 93 -21.23 4.96 3.13
C ASN A 93 -20.71 3.63 3.71
N LEU A 94 -19.39 3.39 3.60
CA LEU A 94 -18.75 2.23 4.22
C LEU A 94 -18.58 2.46 5.73
N TYR A 95 -18.13 3.65 6.12
CA TYR A 95 -17.90 4.00 7.52
C TYR A 95 -19.18 3.85 8.37
N ASP A 96 -20.32 4.30 7.87
CA ASP A 96 -21.62 4.22 8.57
C ASP A 96 -22.10 2.78 8.81
N GLN A 97 -21.54 1.80 8.11
CA GLN A 97 -21.83 0.38 8.30
C GLN A 97 -20.87 -0.29 9.30
N ILE A 98 -19.82 0.39 9.70
CA ILE A 98 -18.81 -0.13 10.62
C ILE A 98 -19.22 0.07 12.06
N ASP A 99 -19.17 -1.01 12.84
CA ASP A 99 -19.32 -0.91 14.28
C ASP A 99 -17.91 -0.84 14.93
N LEU A 100 -17.51 0.37 15.32
CA LEU A 100 -16.17 0.64 15.80
C LEU A 100 -15.81 -0.08 17.11
N ILE A 101 -16.80 -0.52 17.89
CA ILE A 101 -16.56 -1.23 19.16
C ILE A 101 -16.50 -2.75 19.01
N LYS A 102 -16.81 -3.26 17.80
CA LYS A 102 -16.69 -4.69 17.47
C LYS A 102 -15.32 -5.05 16.93
N LYS A 103 -14.91 -6.29 17.14
CA LYS A 103 -13.75 -6.85 16.47
C LYS A 103 -13.96 -6.91 14.97
N TYR A 104 -12.89 -6.89 14.20
CA TYR A 104 -12.96 -7.02 12.75
C TYR A 104 -13.76 -8.26 12.30
N LYS A 105 -13.53 -9.43 12.93
CA LYS A 105 -14.22 -10.67 12.60
C LYS A 105 -15.74 -10.62 12.83
N ASP A 106 -16.20 -9.76 13.72
CA ASP A 106 -17.60 -9.60 14.11
C ASP A 106 -18.33 -8.52 13.28
N GLN A 107 -17.61 -7.88 12.34
CA GLN A 107 -18.19 -6.98 11.33
C GLN A 107 -18.98 -7.79 10.30
N THR A 108 -19.89 -7.12 9.59
CA THR A 108 -20.64 -7.77 8.51
C THR A 108 -19.71 -8.16 7.36
N THR A 109 -20.07 -9.22 6.62
CA THR A 109 -19.32 -9.63 5.43
C THR A 109 -19.22 -8.51 4.40
N ALA A 110 -20.28 -7.70 4.26
CA ALA A 110 -20.27 -6.53 3.38
C ALA A 110 -19.16 -5.54 3.76
N VAL A 111 -19.03 -5.21 5.03
CA VAL A 111 -17.94 -4.34 5.53
C VAL A 111 -16.57 -4.96 5.29
N GLN A 112 -16.41 -6.24 5.59
CA GLN A 112 -15.12 -6.91 5.44
C GLN A 112 -14.65 -7.00 3.99
N GLN A 113 -15.56 -7.17 3.02
CA GLN A 113 -15.25 -7.42 1.61
C GLN A 113 -15.35 -6.18 0.72
N THR A 114 -15.75 -5.03 1.25
CA THR A 114 -15.79 -3.80 0.47
C THR A 114 -14.38 -3.29 0.20
N SER A 115 -14.01 -3.24 -1.07
CA SER A 115 -12.72 -2.68 -1.50
C SER A 115 -12.77 -1.15 -1.48
N VAL A 116 -11.67 -0.54 -1.07
CA VAL A 116 -11.48 0.92 -1.11
C VAL A 116 -10.37 1.23 -2.11
N PRO A 117 -10.69 1.79 -3.29
CA PRO A 117 -9.72 1.98 -4.37
C PRO A 117 -8.48 2.78 -3.95
N GLY A 118 -8.65 3.79 -3.07
CA GLY A 118 -7.55 4.60 -2.53
C GLY A 118 -6.53 3.83 -1.69
N TYR A 119 -6.83 2.60 -1.29
CA TYR A 119 -5.93 1.74 -0.54
C TYR A 119 -5.31 0.62 -1.37
N VAL A 120 -5.60 0.54 -2.66
CA VAL A 120 -5.11 -0.51 -3.56
C VAL A 120 -4.08 0.05 -4.54
N CYS A 121 -2.91 -0.59 -4.64
CA CYS A 121 -1.93 -0.29 -5.67
C CYS A 121 -2.20 -1.16 -6.91
N PRO A 122 -2.54 -0.57 -8.08
CA PRO A 122 -2.91 -1.33 -9.28
C PRO A 122 -1.76 -2.13 -9.92
N SER A 123 -0.53 -1.97 -9.44
CA SER A 123 0.60 -2.82 -9.83
C SER A 123 0.66 -4.13 -9.03
N ARG A 124 -0.04 -4.21 -7.88
CA ARG A 124 -0.05 -5.37 -7.00
C ARG A 124 -1.39 -6.09 -6.99
N HIS A 125 -2.45 -5.40 -6.63
CA HIS A 125 -3.80 -5.94 -6.52
C HIS A 125 -4.77 -5.30 -7.51
N LYS A 126 -5.89 -5.98 -7.72
CA LYS A 126 -7.04 -5.41 -8.41
C LYS A 126 -8.08 -4.98 -7.38
N GLU A 127 -8.82 -3.94 -7.70
CA GLU A 127 -10.00 -3.59 -6.93
C GLU A 127 -10.98 -4.77 -6.87
N GLY A 128 -11.46 -5.09 -5.66
CA GLY A 128 -12.32 -6.24 -5.41
C GLY A 128 -11.58 -7.55 -5.13
N ASP A 129 -10.24 -7.58 -5.19
CA ASP A 129 -9.50 -8.74 -4.70
C ASP A 129 -9.75 -8.93 -3.20
N LEU A 130 -9.90 -10.21 -2.79
CA LEU A 130 -10.10 -10.59 -1.40
C LEU A 130 -8.94 -11.45 -0.92
N THR A 131 -8.61 -11.33 0.35
CA THR A 131 -7.69 -12.26 1.02
C THR A 131 -8.26 -13.67 0.99
N GLN A 132 -7.39 -14.67 0.99
CA GLN A 132 -7.83 -16.07 1.17
C GLN A 132 -8.03 -16.33 2.66
N VAL A 133 -9.05 -17.14 2.99
CA VAL A 133 -9.27 -17.54 4.39
C VAL A 133 -8.12 -18.40 4.84
N VAL A 134 -7.51 -17.95 5.93
CA VAL A 134 -6.58 -18.79 6.64
C VAL A 134 -7.08 -19.02 8.05
N GLN A 135 -7.16 -20.28 8.42
CA GLN A 135 -7.72 -20.73 9.69
C GLN A 135 -6.98 -20.20 10.94
N ALA A 136 -5.77 -19.68 10.76
CA ALA A 136 -4.90 -19.27 11.89
C ALA A 136 -5.45 -18.13 12.73
N ILE A 137 -6.29 -17.26 12.18
CA ILE A 137 -6.79 -16.04 12.86
C ILE A 137 -8.30 -15.88 12.89
N ASN A 138 -9.06 -16.88 12.48
CA ASN A 138 -10.53 -16.81 12.45
C ASN A 138 -11.09 -15.53 11.77
N VAL A 139 -10.42 -15.06 10.73
CA VAL A 139 -10.85 -13.88 9.98
C VAL A 139 -11.47 -14.32 8.68
N ASN A 140 -12.62 -13.77 8.34
CA ASN A 140 -13.26 -14.00 7.05
C ASN A 140 -12.44 -13.33 5.93
N ASN A 141 -12.62 -13.80 4.69
CA ASN A 141 -12.05 -13.13 3.53
C ASN A 141 -12.40 -11.65 3.56
N GLY A 142 -11.39 -10.80 3.56
CA GLY A 142 -11.56 -9.36 3.52
C GLY A 142 -10.92 -8.74 2.30
N ALA A 143 -11.28 -7.50 1.98
CA ALA A 143 -10.69 -6.78 0.88
C ALA A 143 -9.19 -6.54 1.12
N VAL A 144 -8.37 -6.73 0.09
CA VAL A 144 -6.92 -6.48 0.14
C VAL A 144 -6.58 -5.00 0.15
N TRP A 145 -5.36 -4.67 0.54
CA TRP A 145 -4.80 -3.31 0.50
C TRP A 145 -3.27 -3.34 0.41
N ASP A 146 -2.63 -2.16 0.20
CA ASP A 146 -1.22 -2.10 -0.18
C ASP A 146 -0.36 -1.18 0.67
N TYR A 147 -0.92 -0.53 1.68
CA TYR A 147 -0.21 0.45 2.49
C TYR A 147 -0.19 0.07 3.95
N ALA A 148 0.85 0.48 4.67
CA ALA A 148 1.00 0.26 6.10
C ALA A 148 1.60 1.48 6.79
N THR A 149 1.30 1.65 8.07
CA THR A 149 1.94 2.67 8.92
C THR A 149 3.33 2.21 9.33
N VAL A 150 4.17 3.16 9.69
CA VAL A 150 5.52 2.91 10.20
C VAL A 150 5.48 2.74 11.71
N SER A 151 5.92 1.59 12.22
CA SER A 151 6.00 1.34 13.67
C SER A 151 7.27 1.91 14.29
N GLY A 152 8.31 2.17 13.50
CA GLY A 152 9.61 2.64 13.94
C GLY A 152 10.76 1.80 13.39
N PRO A 153 12.00 2.04 13.85
CA PRO A 153 13.20 1.36 13.36
C PRO A 153 13.35 -0.08 13.88
N SER A 154 12.64 -0.46 14.91
CA SER A 154 12.67 -1.81 15.48
C SER A 154 11.29 -2.45 15.38
N GLY A 155 11.24 -3.65 14.84
CA GLY A 155 10.02 -4.45 14.73
C GLY A 155 9.88 -5.45 15.86
N ASP A 156 10.44 -5.18 17.05
CA ASP A 156 10.26 -6.05 18.20
C ASP A 156 8.77 -6.33 18.41
N ASN A 157 8.40 -7.59 18.30
CA ASN A 157 7.02 -8.06 18.47
C ASN A 157 6.40 -7.61 19.81
N SER A 158 7.24 -7.36 20.83
CA SER A 158 6.79 -6.83 22.12
C SER A 158 6.36 -5.36 22.00
N ILE A 159 7.02 -4.58 21.15
CA ILE A 159 6.74 -3.17 20.90
C ILE A 159 5.50 -3.03 20.03
N ILE A 160 5.40 -3.83 18.97
CA ILE A 160 4.24 -3.84 18.06
C ILE A 160 2.91 -4.15 18.79
N ARG A 161 2.99 -4.78 19.95
CA ARG A 161 1.80 -5.13 20.76
C ARG A 161 1.51 -4.17 21.90
N GLN A 162 2.42 -3.23 22.21
CA GLN A 162 2.29 -2.34 23.36
C GLN A 162 1.97 -0.92 22.93
N ALA A 163 0.88 -0.38 23.45
CA ALA A 163 0.50 1.01 23.24
C ALA A 163 1.66 1.96 23.55
N ARG A 164 1.90 2.93 22.70
CA ARG A 164 2.85 4.04 22.83
C ARG A 164 4.34 3.70 22.87
N LYS A 165 4.75 2.46 22.71
CA LYS A 165 6.18 2.11 22.63
C LYS A 165 6.75 2.23 21.23
N GLU A 166 5.89 2.33 20.22
CA GLU A 166 6.29 2.53 18.85
C GLU A 166 6.93 3.91 18.66
N LYS A 167 7.97 3.96 17.84
CA LYS A 167 8.70 5.19 17.51
C LYS A 167 8.22 5.83 16.20
N GLY A 168 7.35 5.16 15.47
CA GLY A 168 6.71 5.72 14.28
C GLY A 168 5.71 6.83 14.62
N MET A 169 5.17 7.48 13.60
CA MET A 169 4.22 8.60 13.77
C MET A 169 2.86 8.15 14.29
N LEU A 170 2.32 7.06 13.73
CA LEU A 170 1.03 6.49 14.11
C LEU A 170 1.28 5.34 15.09
N VAL A 171 0.86 5.51 16.32
CA VAL A 171 1.06 4.53 17.40
C VAL A 171 -0.23 3.80 17.74
N VAL A 172 -0.13 2.67 18.42
CA VAL A 172 -1.30 1.92 18.90
C VAL A 172 -2.09 2.78 19.90
N ALA A 173 -3.43 2.77 19.77
CA ALA A 173 -4.30 3.44 20.73
C ALA A 173 -4.09 2.92 22.16
N ASP A 174 -4.29 3.79 23.12
CA ASP A 174 -4.19 3.46 24.53
C ASP A 174 -5.43 2.67 24.97
N GLY A 175 -5.32 1.37 24.95
CA GLY A 175 -6.16 0.32 25.57
C GLY A 175 -7.66 0.52 25.77
N ASN A 176 -8.20 1.71 25.57
CA ASN A 176 -9.60 2.03 25.70
C ASN A 176 -10.29 2.01 24.33
N LYS A 177 -10.98 0.93 24.04
CA LYS A 177 -11.73 0.75 22.79
C LYS A 177 -12.84 1.77 22.56
N ASP A 178 -13.22 2.53 23.58
CA ASP A 178 -14.23 3.59 23.48
C ASP A 178 -13.62 4.95 23.09
N LYS A 179 -12.28 5.06 23.12
CA LYS A 179 -11.52 6.26 22.71
C LYS A 179 -10.37 5.83 21.82
N TYR A 180 -10.52 6.02 20.54
CA TYR A 180 -9.49 5.73 19.54
C TYR A 180 -8.34 6.75 19.57
N SER A 181 -7.87 7.12 20.75
CA SER A 181 -6.85 8.12 20.98
C SER A 181 -5.46 7.54 20.85
N SER A 182 -4.66 8.05 19.93
CA SER A 182 -3.23 7.75 19.85
C SER A 182 -2.42 8.56 20.85
N GLN A 183 -2.95 9.69 21.32
CA GLN A 183 -2.26 10.70 22.14
C GLN A 183 -0.97 11.23 21.48
N THR A 184 -0.84 11.06 20.17
CA THR A 184 0.22 11.67 19.36
C THR A 184 -0.42 12.70 18.43
N ASN A 185 0.32 13.75 18.15
CA ASN A 185 -0.05 14.82 17.22
C ASN A 185 1.19 15.27 16.44
N PHE A 186 1.03 16.18 15.49
CA PHE A 186 2.16 16.67 14.72
C PHE A 186 3.23 17.38 15.56
N ALA A 187 2.87 17.95 16.70
CA ALA A 187 3.83 18.57 17.62
C ALA A 187 4.71 17.54 18.36
N SER A 188 4.31 16.28 18.40
CA SER A 188 5.10 15.19 18.98
C SER A 188 6.15 14.61 18.02
N ILE A 189 6.27 15.15 16.80
CA ILE A 189 7.23 14.72 15.77
C ILE A 189 8.45 15.64 15.82
N ASN A 190 9.38 15.31 16.69
CA ASN A 190 10.53 16.17 17.00
C ASN A 190 11.55 16.25 15.86
N ASP A 191 11.66 15.22 15.01
CA ASP A 191 12.61 15.15 13.91
C ASP A 191 12.14 15.87 12.65
N GLY A 192 10.93 16.44 12.72
CA GLY A 192 10.32 17.25 11.67
C GLY A 192 9.48 16.42 10.70
N LEU A 193 8.33 16.99 10.33
CA LEU A 193 7.32 16.32 9.49
C LEU A 193 7.84 15.96 8.09
N THR A 194 8.78 16.73 7.55
CA THR A 194 9.40 16.46 6.24
C THR A 194 10.41 15.31 6.27
N ASN A 195 10.89 14.94 7.45
CA ASN A 195 11.96 13.96 7.65
C ASN A 195 11.46 12.66 8.30
N THR A 196 10.17 12.56 8.61
CA THR A 196 9.60 11.36 9.24
C THR A 196 8.59 10.72 8.31
N ILE A 197 8.78 9.44 8.00
CA ILE A 197 7.83 8.66 7.19
C ILE A 197 6.62 8.26 8.04
N MET A 198 5.45 8.34 7.44
CA MET A 198 4.18 8.10 8.11
C MET A 198 3.53 6.79 7.65
N ILE A 199 3.39 6.64 6.34
CA ILE A 199 2.75 5.49 5.69
C ILE A 199 3.55 5.14 4.44
N GLY A 200 3.68 3.86 4.11
CA GLY A 200 4.40 3.39 2.93
C GLY A 200 3.77 2.18 2.27
N GLU A 201 4.27 1.84 1.09
CA GLU A 201 3.91 0.61 0.38
C GLU A 201 4.49 -0.59 1.13
N ARG A 202 3.62 -1.47 1.64
CA ARG A 202 4.07 -2.65 2.38
C ARG A 202 4.62 -3.72 1.45
N HIS A 203 5.64 -4.45 1.88
CA HIS A 203 6.08 -5.63 1.16
C HIS A 203 5.06 -6.76 1.28
N VAL A 204 4.78 -7.42 0.16
CA VAL A 204 4.09 -8.70 0.08
C VAL A 204 4.77 -9.50 -1.02
N GLN A 205 5.31 -10.66 -0.69
CA GLN A 205 5.90 -11.55 -1.69
C GLN A 205 4.87 -11.93 -2.76
N ILE A 206 5.28 -11.98 -4.02
CA ILE A 206 4.39 -12.35 -5.13
C ILE A 206 3.75 -13.73 -4.97
N THR A 207 4.43 -14.65 -4.28
CA THR A 207 3.93 -16.00 -3.96
C THR A 207 2.97 -16.02 -2.79
N LYS A 208 2.87 -14.92 -2.04
CA LYS A 208 2.04 -14.75 -0.84
C LYS A 208 0.91 -13.74 -1.03
N LEU A 209 0.68 -13.32 -2.27
CA LEU A 209 -0.44 -12.44 -2.58
C LEU A 209 -1.75 -13.10 -2.16
N ARG A 210 -2.57 -12.33 -1.42
CA ARG A 210 -3.85 -12.75 -0.85
C ARG A 210 -3.74 -13.83 0.23
N ASP A 211 -2.52 -14.20 0.62
CA ASP A 211 -2.27 -15.17 1.69
C ASP A 211 -2.15 -14.45 3.04
N GLU A 212 -3.08 -14.73 3.93
CA GLU A 212 -3.12 -14.15 5.27
C GLU A 212 -2.42 -15.04 6.32
N THR A 213 -2.02 -16.27 5.98
CA THR A 213 -1.52 -17.30 6.93
C THR A 213 -0.42 -16.80 7.85
N THR A 214 0.40 -15.91 7.34
CA THR A 214 1.59 -15.39 8.02
C THR A 214 1.55 -13.88 8.22
N GLY A 215 0.38 -13.24 7.99
CA GLY A 215 0.24 -11.79 8.10
C GLY A 215 0.75 -11.01 6.89
N HIS A 216 1.15 -11.72 5.82
CA HIS A 216 1.70 -11.05 4.64
C HIS A 216 0.68 -10.15 3.97
N ASP A 217 -0.52 -10.63 3.72
CA ASP A 217 -1.53 -9.92 2.93
C ASP A 217 -2.92 -9.92 3.59
N GLY A 218 -2.99 -9.46 4.81
CA GLY A 218 -4.23 -9.41 5.58
C GLY A 218 -5.18 -8.28 5.14
N PRO A 219 -6.45 -8.34 5.60
CA PRO A 219 -7.52 -7.48 5.13
C PRO A 219 -7.40 -6.04 5.64
N ILE A 220 -7.90 -5.11 4.80
CA ILE A 220 -7.76 -3.66 4.94
C ILE A 220 -8.22 -3.06 6.28
N LEU A 221 -9.35 -3.49 6.81
CA LEU A 221 -9.92 -2.88 8.02
C LEU A 221 -9.44 -3.57 9.31
N SER A 222 -8.70 -4.67 9.19
CA SER A 222 -8.22 -5.44 10.33
C SER A 222 -7.19 -4.68 11.15
N GLY A 223 -7.36 -4.62 12.46
CA GLY A 223 -6.37 -4.07 13.40
C GLY A 223 -5.29 -5.06 13.82
N TRP A 224 -5.06 -6.11 13.05
CA TRP A 224 -3.93 -6.98 13.30
C TRP A 224 -2.61 -6.27 12.97
N ALA A 225 -1.62 -6.36 13.87
CA ALA A 225 -0.35 -5.66 13.77
C ALA A 225 0.35 -5.89 12.42
N TYR A 226 0.45 -7.16 12.02
CA TYR A 226 1.13 -7.56 10.79
C TYR A 226 0.43 -7.11 9.50
N THR A 227 -0.82 -6.69 9.58
CA THR A 227 -1.53 -6.10 8.45
C THR A 227 -1.43 -4.59 8.41
N THR A 228 -1.42 -3.93 9.57
CA THR A 228 -1.53 -2.46 9.68
C THR A 228 -0.20 -1.73 9.68
N MET A 229 0.88 -2.40 10.07
CA MET A 229 2.15 -1.76 10.41
C MET A 229 3.34 -2.49 9.78
N ARG A 230 4.42 -1.75 9.54
CA ARG A 230 5.74 -2.23 9.11
C ARG A 230 6.83 -1.49 9.88
N ALA A 231 7.97 -2.13 10.06
CA ALA A 231 9.18 -1.51 10.57
C ALA A 231 10.09 -1.08 9.40
N ALA A 232 11.02 -0.17 9.66
CA ALA A 232 11.99 0.26 8.67
C ALA A 232 13.30 0.70 9.36
N GLY A 233 14.40 0.05 9.06
CA GLY A 233 15.71 0.30 9.68
C GLY A 233 16.66 -0.86 9.48
N PRO A 234 17.78 -0.94 10.24
CA PRO A 234 18.83 -1.93 10.04
C PRO A 234 18.37 -3.40 10.09
N ASP A 235 17.42 -3.73 10.97
CA ASP A 235 16.87 -5.08 11.07
C ASP A 235 15.66 -5.28 10.12
N TYR A 236 15.21 -4.23 9.45
CA TYR A 236 14.03 -4.18 8.60
C TYR A 236 14.31 -3.33 7.36
N PRO A 237 15.21 -3.77 6.48
CA PRO A 237 15.53 -3.05 5.24
C PRO A 237 14.34 -3.03 4.29
N LEU A 238 14.39 -2.19 3.28
CA LEU A 238 13.41 -2.23 2.19
C LEU A 238 13.60 -3.49 1.37
N ALA A 239 12.50 -4.17 1.01
CA ALA A 239 12.55 -5.26 0.06
C ALA A 239 13.02 -4.76 -1.30
N THR A 240 14.00 -5.42 -1.90
CA THR A 240 14.63 -5.03 -3.18
C THR A 240 13.86 -5.57 -4.37
N SER A 241 13.07 -6.61 -4.17
CA SER A 241 12.23 -7.21 -5.20
C SER A 241 10.91 -7.77 -4.64
N VAL A 242 9.97 -8.04 -5.52
CA VAL A 242 8.67 -8.68 -5.18
C VAL A 242 8.80 -10.15 -4.75
N ARG A 243 9.99 -10.73 -4.82
CA ARG A 243 10.29 -12.12 -4.45
C ARG A 243 11.13 -12.23 -3.20
N ASP A 244 11.59 -11.10 -2.67
CA ASP A 244 12.44 -11.12 -1.49
C ASP A 244 11.76 -11.79 -0.32
N ASP A 245 12.50 -12.71 0.29
CA ASP A 245 12.25 -13.26 1.61
C ASP A 245 13.30 -12.64 2.54
N VAL A 246 12.93 -11.55 3.19
CA VAL A 246 13.84 -10.80 4.04
C VAL A 246 13.98 -11.54 5.37
N ASP A 247 14.82 -12.58 5.38
CA ASP A 247 15.27 -13.37 6.56
C ASP A 247 14.13 -13.67 7.59
N GLY A 248 12.94 -14.07 7.08
CA GLY A 248 11.79 -14.42 7.91
C GLY A 248 11.04 -13.23 8.51
N VAL A 249 11.35 -12.00 8.11
CA VAL A 249 10.65 -10.76 8.51
C VAL A 249 9.98 -10.05 7.33
N ASP A 250 9.88 -10.69 6.18
CA ASP A 250 9.29 -10.16 4.95
C ASP A 250 7.87 -9.56 5.15
N TYR A 251 7.11 -10.07 6.11
CA TYR A 251 5.80 -9.54 6.49
C TYR A 251 5.87 -8.30 7.41
N LEU A 252 7.06 -7.83 7.76
CA LEU A 252 7.28 -6.66 8.62
C LEU A 252 7.98 -5.52 7.91
N VAL A 253 8.46 -5.70 6.67
CA VAL A 253 9.21 -4.69 5.92
C VAL A 253 8.34 -3.97 4.90
N PHE A 254 8.82 -2.82 4.45
CA PHE A 254 8.26 -2.10 3.32
C PHE A 254 8.85 -2.60 2.00
N GLY A 255 8.08 -2.49 0.94
CA GLY A 255 8.49 -2.87 -0.40
C GLY A 255 7.40 -2.59 -1.43
N SER A 256 7.79 -2.48 -2.68
CA SER A 256 6.91 -2.09 -3.76
C SER A 256 6.95 -3.06 -4.94
N PHE A 257 5.89 -3.07 -5.74
CA PHE A 257 5.89 -3.70 -7.07
C PHE A 257 6.45 -2.75 -8.15
N HIS A 258 6.77 -1.51 -7.78
CA HIS A 258 7.47 -0.56 -8.65
C HIS A 258 8.98 -0.79 -8.58
N PRO A 259 9.67 -0.94 -9.72
CA PRO A 259 11.10 -1.26 -9.71
C PRO A 259 11.96 -0.19 -9.01
N GLY A 260 12.84 -0.63 -8.11
CA GLY A 260 13.91 0.16 -7.53
C GLY A 260 13.52 1.19 -6.47
N THR A 261 12.23 1.38 -6.18
CA THR A 261 11.77 2.38 -5.21
C THR A 261 10.54 1.94 -4.45
N VAL A 262 10.40 2.42 -3.22
CA VAL A 262 9.19 2.31 -2.40
C VAL A 262 8.64 3.71 -2.15
N ASN A 263 7.35 3.93 -2.35
CA ASN A 263 6.73 5.22 -2.12
C ASN A 263 6.26 5.35 -0.66
N PHE A 264 6.58 6.49 -0.04
CA PHE A 264 6.19 6.82 1.32
C PHE A 264 5.49 8.17 1.41
N VAL A 265 4.49 8.26 2.26
CA VAL A 265 3.93 9.52 2.75
C VAL A 265 4.79 10.01 3.90
N MET A 266 5.27 11.22 3.82
CA MET A 266 5.96 11.91 4.90
C MET A 266 4.96 12.57 5.86
N GLY A 267 5.40 12.94 7.04
CA GLY A 267 4.56 13.61 8.03
C GLY A 267 3.92 14.92 7.55
N ASP A 268 4.54 15.62 6.59
CA ASP A 268 4.00 16.82 5.95
C ASP A 268 2.95 16.52 4.85
N GLY A 269 2.63 15.24 4.64
CA GLY A 269 1.72 14.77 3.59
C GLY A 269 2.33 14.77 2.18
N SER A 270 3.62 15.07 2.00
CA SER A 270 4.31 14.85 0.72
C SER A 270 4.53 13.36 0.48
N VAL A 271 4.53 12.94 -0.79
CA VAL A 271 4.88 11.56 -1.17
C VAL A 271 6.26 11.55 -1.78
N ARG A 272 7.14 10.72 -1.23
CA ARG A 272 8.52 10.58 -1.70
C ARG A 272 8.85 9.14 -2.07
N PRO A 273 9.42 8.90 -3.25
CA PRO A 273 10.01 7.61 -3.59
C PRO A 273 11.37 7.48 -2.87
N ILE A 274 11.55 6.42 -2.10
CA ILE A 274 12.83 6.08 -1.46
C ILE A 274 13.42 4.91 -2.22
N GLN A 275 14.72 5.00 -2.55
CA GLN A 275 15.45 3.93 -3.23
C GLN A 275 15.57 2.69 -2.35
N VAL A 276 15.40 1.50 -2.90
CA VAL A 276 15.48 0.25 -2.13
C VAL A 276 16.86 -0.04 -1.53
N ASN A 277 17.91 0.63 -2.03
CA ASN A 277 19.27 0.54 -1.53
C ASN A 277 19.67 1.69 -0.59
N ILE A 278 18.68 2.39 -0.02
CA ILE A 278 18.93 3.41 1.01
C ILE A 278 19.77 2.83 2.14
N ASP A 279 20.66 3.62 2.70
CA ASP A 279 21.37 3.27 3.93
C ASP A 279 20.36 2.95 5.06
N GLU A 280 20.49 1.78 5.66
CA GLU A 280 19.52 1.25 6.62
C GLU A 280 19.45 2.09 7.91
N ILE A 281 20.56 2.75 8.29
CA ILE A 281 20.59 3.67 9.43
C ILE A 281 19.75 4.91 9.12
N ASN A 282 19.90 5.48 7.90
CA ASN A 282 19.08 6.60 7.46
C ASN A 282 17.61 6.21 7.33
N LEU A 283 17.32 5.00 6.86
CA LEU A 283 15.95 4.47 6.84
C LEU A 283 15.36 4.39 8.25
N GLY A 284 16.14 3.92 9.23
CA GLY A 284 15.72 3.87 10.64
C GLY A 284 15.46 5.25 11.24
N ARG A 285 16.26 6.26 10.87
CA ARG A 285 16.04 7.66 11.29
C ARG A 285 14.77 8.23 10.70
N LEU A 286 14.51 7.98 9.41
CA LEU A 286 13.25 8.36 8.77
C LEU A 286 12.03 7.69 9.41
N ALA A 287 12.18 6.50 9.98
CA ALA A 287 11.12 5.75 10.64
C ALA A 287 10.87 6.18 12.09
N ASN A 288 11.74 7.00 12.67
CA ASN A 288 11.66 7.47 14.05
C ASN A 288 11.15 8.92 14.08
N ARG A 289 10.24 9.25 14.99
CA ARG A 289 9.68 10.59 15.16
C ARG A 289 10.45 11.47 16.15
N GLU A 290 11.41 10.92 16.93
CA GLU A 290 11.93 11.58 18.13
C GLU A 290 13.38 11.18 18.50
N ASP A 291 14.23 10.77 17.56
CA ASP A 291 15.61 10.39 17.86
C ASP A 291 16.61 11.57 17.82
N GLY A 292 16.20 12.69 17.25
CA GLY A 292 17.03 13.90 17.13
C GLY A 292 18.24 13.73 16.21
N GLN A 293 18.25 12.68 15.37
CA GLN A 293 19.39 12.37 14.51
C GLN A 293 19.25 13.05 13.14
N VAL A 294 20.36 13.53 12.63
CA VAL A 294 20.41 14.12 11.29
C VAL A 294 20.43 12.99 10.24
N ILE A 295 19.58 13.12 9.24
CA ILE A 295 19.61 12.23 8.07
C ILE A 295 20.77 12.67 7.20
N ASN A 296 21.74 11.80 6.98
CA ASN A 296 22.87 12.09 6.12
C ASN A 296 22.39 12.26 4.67
N SER A 297 22.88 13.30 3.99
CA SER A 297 22.48 13.63 2.62
C SER A 297 22.72 12.47 1.65
N GLY A 298 21.69 12.06 0.89
CA GLY A 298 21.82 11.04 -0.16
C GLY A 298 20.64 10.06 -0.30
N PHE A 299 19.44 10.45 0.11
CA PHE A 299 18.23 9.64 -0.17
C PHE A 299 17.23 10.42 -1.03
#